data_5d55a52d1fe1eaa3e19973d87619e511
#
_entry.id   5d55a52d1fe1eaa3e19973d87619e511
#
_cell.length_a   1.000
_cell.length_b   1.000
_cell.length_c   1.000
_cell.angle_alpha   90.00
_cell.angle_beta   90.00
_cell.angle_gamma   90.00
#
_symmetry.space_group_name_H-M   'P 1'
#
loop_
_entity.id
_entity.type
_entity.pdbx_description
1 polymer ?
#
loop_
_entity_poly.entity_id
_entity_poly.type
_entity_poly.pdbx_seq_one_letter_code
_entity_poly.pdbx_strand_id
1 'polypeptide(L)'
;LVGSEMCIRDSARVEAFDTRDVVEEQVKSLGAKFVKIDLGETGETDQGYAKELTEEQIAKQKELQSKVCERSDIVITTAQLFGRPAPKLIDQSTISKMKPGSVILDMAVESGGNVEGSIVDQVVENNGVKIVGISNLASRVAGHASVALSNNIINWITEFFDKESVSINLDFEDEIIKSSVLVHQGKIRDERFK
;
A
#
# COMPACT_ATOMS: atom_id res chain seq x y z
N LEU A 1 0.26 -7.10 -4.56
CA LEU A 1 0.04 -7.91 -5.78
C LEU A 1 0.27 -9.40 -5.56
N VAL A 2 1.38 -9.83 -4.95
CA VAL A 2 1.65 -11.26 -4.65
C VAL A 2 0.54 -11.90 -3.81
N GLY A 3 0.00 -11.19 -2.82
CA GLY A 3 -1.13 -11.67 -2.03
C GLY A 3 -2.39 -11.91 -2.86
N SER A 4 -2.65 -11.06 -3.86
CA SER A 4 -3.77 -11.22 -4.79
C SER A 4 -3.65 -12.50 -5.63
N GLU A 5 -2.45 -12.83 -6.10
CA GLU A 5 -2.21 -14.06 -6.85
C GLU A 5 -2.51 -15.30 -6.02
N MET A 6 -2.06 -15.34 -4.76
CA MET A 6 -2.37 -16.45 -3.85
C MET A 6 -3.87 -16.60 -3.61
N CYS A 7 -4.58 -15.50 -3.35
CA CYS A 7 -6.02 -15.52 -3.18
C CYS A 7 -6.75 -16.05 -4.41
N ILE A 8 -6.32 -15.66 -5.62
CA ILE A 8 -6.91 -16.14 -6.87
C ILE A 8 -6.67 -17.64 -7.05
N ARG A 9 -5.48 -18.15 -6.75
CA ARG A 9 -5.19 -19.60 -6.78
C ARG A 9 -6.14 -20.39 -5.87
N ASP A 10 -6.54 -19.79 -4.74
CA ASP A 10 -7.48 -20.36 -3.79
C ASP A 10 -8.95 -20.06 -4.16
N SER A 11 -9.21 -19.73 -5.43
CA SER A 11 -10.55 -19.49 -6.00
C SER A 11 -11.25 -18.21 -5.52
N ALA A 12 -10.54 -17.25 -4.91
CA ALA A 12 -11.11 -15.95 -4.60
C ALA A 12 -11.28 -15.08 -5.86
N ARG A 13 -12.32 -14.27 -5.87
CA ARG A 13 -12.50 -13.20 -6.88
C ARG A 13 -11.89 -11.93 -6.31
N VAL A 14 -10.74 -11.52 -6.84
CA VAL A 14 -10.01 -10.37 -6.36
C VAL A 14 -10.31 -9.15 -7.24
N GLU A 15 -10.74 -8.07 -6.61
CA GLU A 15 -10.85 -6.74 -7.21
C GLU A 15 -9.82 -5.84 -6.52
N ALA A 16 -9.10 -5.03 -7.27
CA ALA A 16 -8.11 -4.10 -6.73
C ALA A 16 -8.33 -2.68 -7.26
N PHE A 17 -8.04 -1.70 -6.42
CA PHE A 17 -8.09 -0.28 -6.74
C PHE A 17 -6.76 0.39 -6.40
N ASP A 18 -6.30 1.23 -7.30
CA ASP A 18 -5.21 2.19 -7.07
C ASP A 18 -5.53 3.48 -7.84
N THR A 19 -5.00 4.61 -7.39
CA THR A 19 -5.19 5.90 -8.07
C THR A 19 -4.24 6.09 -9.25
N ARG A 20 -3.23 5.22 -9.39
CA ARG A 20 -2.22 5.26 -10.45
C ARG A 20 -2.63 4.33 -11.60
N ASP A 21 -2.73 4.87 -12.81
CA ASP A 21 -3.13 4.10 -14.00
C ASP A 21 -2.14 2.96 -14.33
N VAL A 22 -0.85 3.14 -14.06
CA VAL A 22 0.18 2.11 -14.31
C VAL A 22 -0.08 0.81 -13.56
N VAL A 23 -0.82 0.86 -12.44
CA VAL A 23 -1.14 -0.32 -11.63
C VAL A 23 -2.22 -1.20 -12.28
N GLU A 24 -3.03 -0.65 -13.20
CA GLU A 24 -4.11 -1.40 -13.87
C GLU A 24 -3.57 -2.64 -14.60
N GLU A 25 -2.50 -2.50 -15.38
CA GLU A 25 -1.89 -3.62 -16.10
C GLU A 25 -1.28 -4.66 -15.16
N GLN A 26 -0.64 -4.20 -14.09
CA GLN A 26 -0.06 -5.08 -13.06
C GLN A 26 -1.13 -5.92 -12.36
N VAL A 27 -2.28 -5.32 -12.03
CA VAL A 27 -3.41 -6.03 -11.41
C VAL A 27 -3.99 -7.05 -12.37
N LYS A 28 -4.21 -6.68 -13.63
CA LYS A 28 -4.76 -7.56 -14.66
C LYS A 28 -3.85 -8.74 -15.00
N SER A 29 -2.53 -8.54 -15.00
CA SER A 29 -1.55 -9.59 -15.27
C SER A 29 -1.60 -10.72 -14.25
N LEU A 30 -2.07 -10.45 -13.03
CA LEU A 30 -2.27 -11.45 -11.97
C LEU A 30 -3.64 -12.13 -12.01
N GLY A 31 -4.52 -11.76 -12.96
CA GLY A 31 -5.87 -12.28 -13.06
C GLY A 31 -6.90 -11.59 -12.14
N ALA A 32 -6.51 -10.52 -11.45
CA ALA A 32 -7.43 -9.72 -10.67
C ALA A 32 -8.18 -8.70 -11.56
N LYS A 33 -9.35 -8.27 -11.09
CA LYS A 33 -10.12 -7.22 -11.76
C LYS A 33 -9.71 -5.85 -11.20
N PHE A 34 -9.28 -4.96 -12.08
CA PHE A 34 -9.04 -3.57 -11.69
C PHE A 34 -10.37 -2.81 -11.60
N VAL A 35 -10.59 -2.13 -10.48
CA VAL A 35 -11.74 -1.25 -10.27
C VAL A 35 -11.39 0.12 -10.83
N LYS A 36 -11.77 0.37 -12.08
CA LYS A 36 -11.52 1.65 -12.72
C LYS A 36 -12.50 2.70 -12.19
N ILE A 37 -11.96 3.73 -11.58
CA ILE A 37 -12.71 4.91 -11.16
C ILE A 37 -12.21 6.05 -12.04
N ASP A 38 -13.05 6.50 -12.95
CA ASP A 38 -12.74 7.66 -13.77
C ASP A 38 -12.76 8.92 -12.88
N LEU A 39 -11.60 9.33 -12.43
CA LEU A 39 -11.39 10.54 -11.62
C LEU A 39 -10.99 11.75 -12.49
N GLY A 40 -11.02 11.61 -13.83
CA GLY A 40 -10.48 12.60 -14.76
C GLY A 40 -8.96 12.56 -14.81
N GLU A 41 -8.32 13.69 -15.07
CA GLU A 41 -6.86 13.77 -15.10
C GLU A 41 -6.28 13.56 -13.69
N THR A 42 -5.86 12.36 -13.41
CA THR A 42 -5.02 12.01 -12.27
C THR A 42 -3.60 11.75 -12.79
N GLY A 43 -2.60 12.04 -11.99
CA GLY A 43 -1.21 11.85 -12.41
C GLY A 43 -0.35 11.39 -11.25
N GLU A 44 0.88 11.06 -11.57
CA GLU A 44 1.92 10.80 -10.59
C GLU A 44 2.76 12.07 -10.38
N THR A 45 3.33 12.20 -9.19
CA THR A 45 4.42 13.13 -8.93
C THR A 45 5.70 12.57 -9.52
N ASP A 46 6.71 13.41 -9.74
CA ASP A 46 8.04 13.00 -10.22
C ASP A 46 8.69 11.90 -9.35
N GLN A 47 8.15 11.62 -8.17
CA GLN A 47 8.59 10.59 -7.23
C GLN A 47 7.70 9.32 -7.25
N GLY A 48 6.80 9.17 -8.21
CA GLY A 48 5.93 8.00 -8.35
C GLY A 48 4.78 7.91 -7.34
N TYR A 49 4.48 8.99 -6.60
CA TYR A 49 3.31 9.07 -5.73
C TYR A 49 2.12 9.65 -6.50
N ALA A 50 0.92 9.21 -6.16
CA ALA A 50 -0.31 9.80 -6.70
C ALA A 50 -0.41 11.28 -6.34
N LYS A 51 -0.82 12.12 -7.29
CA LYS A 51 -1.13 13.54 -7.02
C LYS A 51 -2.33 13.65 -6.07
N GLU A 52 -2.38 14.74 -5.31
CA GLU A 52 -3.53 15.04 -4.45
C GLU A 52 -4.79 15.21 -5.31
N LEU A 53 -5.86 14.53 -4.90
CA LEU A 53 -7.15 14.58 -5.57
C LEU A 53 -7.94 15.80 -5.11
N THR A 54 -8.78 16.34 -5.98
CA THR A 54 -9.76 17.38 -5.62
C THR A 54 -10.86 16.79 -4.72
N GLU A 55 -11.58 17.64 -4.01
CA GLU A 55 -12.71 17.22 -3.15
C GLU A 55 -13.77 16.43 -3.93
N GLU A 56 -14.08 16.85 -5.17
CA GLU A 56 -15.01 16.13 -6.05
C GLU A 56 -14.50 14.75 -6.45
N GLN A 57 -13.21 14.65 -6.76
CA GLN A 57 -12.57 13.37 -7.09
C GLN A 57 -12.57 12.44 -5.88
N ILE A 58 -12.29 12.96 -4.69
CA ILE A 58 -12.34 12.19 -3.44
C ILE A 58 -13.76 11.69 -3.16
N ALA A 59 -14.78 12.52 -3.34
CA ALA A 59 -16.18 12.14 -3.14
C ALA A 59 -16.60 11.03 -4.11
N LYS A 60 -16.27 11.17 -5.39
CA LYS A 60 -16.54 10.17 -6.43
C LYS A 60 -15.81 8.86 -6.16
N GLN A 61 -14.54 8.94 -5.76
CA GLN A 61 -13.75 7.78 -5.35
C GLN A 61 -14.41 7.04 -4.19
N LYS A 62 -14.79 7.74 -3.13
CA LYS A 62 -15.46 7.16 -1.97
C LYS A 62 -16.76 6.47 -2.32
N GLU A 63 -17.60 7.09 -3.15
CA GLU A 63 -18.86 6.50 -3.57
C GLU A 63 -18.65 5.16 -4.30
N LEU A 64 -17.73 5.12 -5.26
CA LEU A 64 -17.47 3.93 -6.05
C LEU A 64 -16.76 2.84 -5.25
N GLN A 65 -15.82 3.21 -4.37
CA GLN A 65 -15.20 2.28 -3.43
C GLN A 65 -16.22 1.68 -2.47
N SER A 66 -17.15 2.50 -1.93
CA SER A 66 -18.23 2.02 -1.07
C SER A 66 -19.04 0.91 -1.75
N LYS A 67 -19.42 1.10 -3.02
CA LYS A 67 -20.17 0.08 -3.78
C LYS A 67 -19.40 -1.23 -3.96
N VAL A 68 -18.06 -1.17 -4.03
CA VAL A 68 -17.23 -2.39 -4.07
C VAL A 68 -17.15 -3.03 -2.69
N CYS A 69 -16.93 -2.26 -1.64
CA CYS A 69 -16.89 -2.75 -0.27
C CYS A 69 -18.20 -3.44 0.15
N GLU A 70 -19.36 -2.87 -0.20
CA GLU A 70 -20.70 -3.42 0.11
C GLU A 70 -20.88 -4.88 -0.32
N ARG A 71 -20.26 -5.27 -1.44
CA ARG A 71 -20.37 -6.64 -1.99
C ARG A 71 -19.19 -7.55 -1.63
N SER A 72 -18.15 -7.00 -1.01
CA SER A 72 -16.93 -7.73 -0.67
C SER A 72 -17.09 -8.47 0.66
N ASP A 73 -16.53 -9.68 0.73
CA ASP A 73 -16.47 -10.46 1.96
C ASP A 73 -15.22 -10.12 2.77
N ILE A 74 -14.11 -9.75 2.08
CA ILE A 74 -12.85 -9.31 2.69
C ILE A 74 -12.38 -8.03 1.98
N VAL A 75 -12.03 -7.01 2.76
CA VAL A 75 -11.41 -5.79 2.27
C VAL A 75 -10.05 -5.61 2.93
N ILE A 76 -9.01 -5.32 2.14
CA ILE A 76 -7.66 -5.06 2.65
C ILE A 76 -7.25 -3.66 2.22
N THR A 77 -6.86 -2.83 3.18
CA THR A 77 -6.38 -1.46 2.92
C THR A 77 -4.91 -1.32 3.26
N THR A 78 -4.16 -0.68 2.34
CA THR A 78 -2.69 -0.59 2.41
C THR A 78 -2.16 0.81 2.11
N ALA A 79 -3.03 1.83 2.04
CA ALA A 79 -2.61 3.16 1.65
C ALA A 79 -1.82 3.83 2.78
N GLN A 80 -0.56 4.11 2.52
CA GLN A 80 0.33 4.81 3.45
C GLN A 80 0.96 6.02 2.76
N LEU A 81 1.20 7.06 3.53
CA LEU A 81 1.91 8.26 3.10
C LEU A 81 3.19 8.39 3.91
N PHE A 82 4.31 8.62 3.24
CA PHE A 82 5.57 8.79 3.92
C PHE A 82 5.57 10.03 4.82
N GLY A 83 5.84 9.82 6.13
CA GLY A 83 5.91 10.90 7.12
C GLY A 83 4.59 11.62 7.42
N ARG A 84 3.45 11.10 6.95
CA ARG A 84 2.10 11.65 7.18
C ARG A 84 1.14 10.58 7.68
N PRO A 85 0.06 10.95 8.36
CA PRO A 85 -1.00 10.00 8.70
C PRO A 85 -1.60 9.36 7.46
N ALA A 86 -1.98 8.09 7.58
CA ALA A 86 -2.66 7.36 6.52
C ALA A 86 -4.02 8.01 6.16
N PRO A 87 -4.39 8.06 4.87
CA PRO A 87 -5.67 8.62 4.46
C PRO A 87 -6.83 7.73 4.92
N LYS A 88 -7.94 8.34 5.34
CA LYS A 88 -9.19 7.63 5.64
C LYS A 88 -9.91 7.28 4.33
N LEU A 89 -9.95 6.00 3.99
CA LEU A 89 -10.56 5.47 2.76
C LEU A 89 -11.95 4.90 3.00
N ILE A 90 -12.16 4.24 4.14
CA ILE A 90 -13.41 3.56 4.49
C ILE A 90 -13.99 4.23 5.72
N ASP A 91 -15.13 4.87 5.53
CA ASP A 91 -15.87 5.54 6.58
C ASP A 91 -16.97 4.65 7.17
N GLN A 92 -17.58 5.14 8.24
CA GLN A 92 -18.66 4.45 8.96
C GLN A 92 -19.86 4.16 8.07
N SER A 93 -20.15 5.07 7.12
CA SER A 93 -21.26 4.89 6.18
C SER A 93 -21.05 3.72 5.22
N THR A 94 -19.81 3.51 4.80
CA THR A 94 -19.42 2.34 3.99
C THR A 94 -19.47 1.05 4.78
N ILE A 95 -18.92 1.05 6.02
CA ILE A 95 -18.92 -0.12 6.90
C ILE A 95 -20.35 -0.60 7.17
N SER A 96 -21.27 0.33 7.43
CA SER A 96 -22.67 0.00 7.74
C SER A 96 -23.45 -0.66 6.59
N LYS A 97 -22.95 -0.54 5.34
CA LYS A 97 -23.54 -1.14 4.16
C LYS A 97 -22.92 -2.49 3.80
N MET A 98 -21.80 -2.85 4.41
CA MET A 98 -21.16 -4.15 4.19
C MET A 98 -21.99 -5.28 4.81
N LYS A 99 -21.80 -6.47 4.26
CA LYS A 99 -22.50 -7.67 4.78
C LYS A 99 -22.02 -8.02 6.19
N PRO A 100 -22.92 -8.33 7.12
CA PRO A 100 -22.52 -8.93 8.38
C PRO A 100 -21.65 -10.19 8.16
N GLY A 101 -20.57 -10.33 8.92
CA GLY A 101 -19.57 -11.37 8.75
C GLY A 101 -18.41 -11.01 7.84
N SER A 102 -18.47 -9.88 7.13
CA SER A 102 -17.33 -9.35 6.36
C SER A 102 -16.17 -8.93 7.27
N VAL A 103 -14.97 -8.94 6.72
CA VAL A 103 -13.74 -8.55 7.41
C VAL A 103 -13.03 -7.42 6.67
N ILE A 104 -12.60 -6.41 7.40
CA ILE A 104 -11.71 -5.37 6.90
C ILE A 104 -10.37 -5.50 7.61
N LEU A 105 -9.29 -5.69 6.86
CA LEU A 105 -7.92 -5.65 7.38
C LEU A 105 -7.29 -4.29 7.06
N ASP A 106 -7.05 -3.50 8.11
CA ASP A 106 -6.38 -2.21 8.00
C ASP A 106 -4.87 -2.36 8.24
N MET A 107 -4.10 -2.47 7.17
CA MET A 107 -2.64 -2.59 7.25
C MET A 107 -1.92 -1.26 7.50
N ALA A 108 -2.65 -0.14 7.50
CA ALA A 108 -2.11 1.19 7.78
C ALA A 108 -2.42 1.67 9.21
N VAL A 109 -2.95 0.81 10.08
CA VAL A 109 -3.44 1.19 11.42
C VAL A 109 -2.39 1.90 12.27
N GLU A 110 -1.11 1.52 12.18
CA GLU A 110 0.00 2.14 12.93
C GLU A 110 0.26 3.59 12.53
N SER A 111 -0.07 3.96 11.29
CA SER A 111 0.05 5.34 10.78
C SER A 111 -1.27 6.11 10.78
N GLY A 112 -2.21 5.73 11.64
CA GLY A 112 -3.52 6.37 11.78
C GLY A 112 -4.67 5.62 11.13
N GLY A 113 -4.39 4.63 10.29
CA GLY A 113 -5.35 3.72 9.66
C GLY A 113 -6.15 4.31 8.51
N ASN A 114 -6.51 3.44 7.58
CA ASN A 114 -7.36 3.76 6.43
C ASN A 114 -8.86 3.61 6.74
N VAL A 115 -9.20 2.96 7.84
CA VAL A 115 -10.57 2.58 8.19
C VAL A 115 -11.02 3.35 9.43
N GLU A 116 -12.20 3.93 9.36
CA GLU A 116 -12.79 4.61 10.51
C GLU A 116 -13.15 3.58 11.59
N GLY A 117 -12.74 3.87 12.85
CA GLY A 117 -12.93 2.95 13.97
C GLY A 117 -11.90 1.82 14.08
N SER A 118 -10.91 1.77 13.18
CA SER A 118 -9.76 0.86 13.33
C SER A 118 -8.90 1.26 14.52
N ILE A 119 -8.56 0.29 15.37
CA ILE A 119 -7.75 0.51 16.59
C ILE A 119 -6.55 -0.44 16.56
N VAL A 120 -5.37 0.10 16.86
CA VAL A 120 -4.11 -0.66 16.88
C VAL A 120 -4.22 -1.86 17.82
N ASP A 121 -3.81 -3.03 17.32
CA ASP A 121 -3.80 -4.33 18.01
C ASP A 121 -5.17 -4.81 18.52
N GLN A 122 -6.24 -4.33 17.88
CA GLN A 122 -7.59 -4.77 18.22
C GLN A 122 -8.37 -5.29 16.99
N VAL A 123 -9.33 -6.14 17.27
CA VAL A 123 -10.40 -6.50 16.35
C VAL A 123 -11.67 -5.84 16.86
N VAL A 124 -12.14 -4.84 16.13
CA VAL A 124 -13.37 -4.11 16.45
C VAL A 124 -14.51 -4.66 15.60
N GLU A 125 -15.66 -4.90 16.21
CA GLU A 125 -16.85 -5.31 15.50
C GLU A 125 -17.84 -4.15 15.39
N ASN A 126 -18.34 -3.91 14.19
CA ASN A 126 -19.28 -2.85 13.89
C ASN A 126 -20.34 -3.37 12.90
N ASN A 127 -21.60 -3.41 13.32
CA ASN A 127 -22.71 -3.95 12.54
C ASN A 127 -22.45 -5.37 11.98
N GLY A 128 -21.73 -6.21 12.74
CA GLY A 128 -21.34 -7.55 12.30
C GLY A 128 -20.16 -7.58 11.33
N VAL A 129 -19.54 -6.44 11.01
CA VAL A 129 -18.30 -6.35 10.22
C VAL A 129 -17.11 -6.30 11.18
N LYS A 130 -16.12 -7.14 10.97
CA LYS A 130 -14.90 -7.17 11.79
C LYS A 130 -13.83 -6.29 11.17
N ILE A 131 -13.36 -5.30 11.92
CA ILE A 131 -12.25 -4.41 11.53
C ILE A 131 -11.01 -4.88 12.29
N VAL A 132 -10.00 -5.35 11.54
CA VAL A 132 -8.77 -5.93 12.08
C VAL A 132 -7.65 -4.91 11.93
N GLY A 133 -7.22 -4.33 13.05
CA GLY A 133 -6.17 -3.31 13.11
C GLY A 133 -4.90 -3.84 13.76
N ILE A 134 -4.32 -4.93 13.24
CA ILE A 134 -3.14 -5.56 13.85
C ILE A 134 -1.88 -4.85 13.38
N SER A 135 -1.07 -4.39 14.34
CA SER A 135 0.24 -3.82 14.09
C SER A 135 1.29 -4.89 13.75
N ASN A 136 2.41 -4.45 13.16
CA ASN A 136 3.57 -5.29 12.88
C ASN A 136 3.22 -6.63 12.21
N LEU A 137 2.39 -6.59 11.16
CA LEU A 137 1.95 -7.77 10.42
C LEU A 137 3.13 -8.60 9.88
N ALA A 138 4.26 -7.97 9.55
CA ALA A 138 5.47 -8.65 9.11
C ALA A 138 5.98 -9.67 10.14
N SER A 139 5.82 -9.40 11.45
CA SER A 139 6.24 -10.31 12.52
C SER A 139 5.39 -11.59 12.57
N ARG A 140 4.15 -11.55 12.07
CA ARG A 140 3.24 -12.71 12.01
C ARG A 140 3.66 -13.73 10.96
N VAL A 141 4.44 -13.27 9.97
CA VAL A 141 5.01 -14.09 8.88
C VAL A 141 6.52 -13.85 8.81
N ALA A 142 7.19 -13.80 9.95
CA ALA A 142 8.57 -13.36 10.11
C ALA A 142 9.56 -14.06 9.16
N GLY A 143 9.42 -15.36 8.92
CA GLY A 143 10.28 -16.10 7.98
C GLY A 143 10.20 -15.54 6.57
N HIS A 144 8.99 -15.36 6.04
CA HIS A 144 8.77 -14.82 4.70
C HIS A 144 9.19 -13.35 4.59
N ALA A 145 8.84 -12.55 5.59
CA ALA A 145 9.20 -11.12 5.64
C ALA A 145 10.72 -10.93 5.66
N SER A 146 11.45 -11.73 6.47
CA SER A 146 12.90 -11.68 6.55
C SER A 146 13.58 -12.09 5.24
N VAL A 147 13.09 -13.14 4.58
CA VAL A 147 13.60 -13.55 3.26
C VAL A 147 13.39 -12.46 2.22
N ALA A 148 12.20 -11.85 2.16
CA ALA A 148 11.92 -10.78 1.22
C ALA A 148 12.83 -9.56 1.46
N LEU A 149 12.99 -9.14 2.72
CA LEU A 149 13.89 -8.04 3.09
C LEU A 149 15.34 -8.35 2.75
N SER A 150 15.82 -9.57 3.08
CA SER A 150 17.20 -10.01 2.77
C SER A 150 17.47 -9.98 1.27
N ASN A 151 16.53 -10.46 0.47
CA ASN A 151 16.67 -10.45 -1.00
C ASN A 151 16.76 -9.02 -1.55
N ASN A 152 15.96 -8.10 -1.04
CA ASN A 152 16.04 -6.70 -1.44
C ASN A 152 17.41 -6.08 -1.10
N ILE A 153 17.93 -6.34 0.10
CA ILE A 153 19.25 -5.86 0.53
C ILE A 153 20.36 -6.47 -0.33
N ILE A 154 20.30 -7.80 -0.56
CA ILE A 154 21.30 -8.51 -1.38
C ILE A 154 21.28 -7.99 -2.82
N ASN A 155 20.11 -7.81 -3.42
CA ASN A 155 19.99 -7.28 -4.78
C ASN A 155 20.57 -5.88 -4.87
N TRP A 156 20.27 -5.00 -3.90
CA TRP A 156 20.85 -3.67 -3.85
C TRP A 156 22.36 -3.69 -3.73
N ILE A 157 22.92 -4.52 -2.81
CA ILE A 157 24.38 -4.65 -2.66
C ILE A 157 25.00 -5.19 -3.94
N THR A 158 24.40 -6.23 -4.55
CA THR A 158 24.95 -6.87 -5.76
C THR A 158 25.00 -5.93 -6.94
N GLU A 159 23.97 -5.07 -7.08
CA GLU A 159 23.90 -4.08 -8.17
C GLU A 159 24.98 -3.03 -8.07
N PHE A 160 25.26 -2.54 -6.87
CA PHE A 160 26.19 -1.42 -6.67
C PHE A 160 27.56 -1.84 -6.15
N PHE A 161 27.83 -3.12 -5.95
CA PHE A 161 29.13 -3.60 -5.49
C PHE A 161 30.13 -3.74 -6.63
N ASP A 162 31.19 -2.95 -6.58
CA ASP A 162 32.33 -3.09 -7.48
C ASP A 162 33.34 -4.11 -6.90
N LYS A 163 33.55 -5.18 -7.64
CA LYS A 163 34.47 -6.28 -7.24
C LYS A 163 35.95 -5.89 -7.38
N GLU A 164 36.27 -4.95 -8.26
CA GLU A 164 37.67 -4.57 -8.48
C GLU A 164 38.14 -3.63 -7.36
N SER A 165 37.35 -2.63 -7.02
CA SER A 165 37.64 -1.70 -5.93
C SER A 165 37.22 -2.23 -4.56
N VAL A 166 36.52 -3.37 -4.50
CA VAL A 166 35.95 -3.95 -3.26
C VAL A 166 35.13 -2.91 -2.47
N SER A 167 34.32 -2.13 -3.16
CA SER A 167 33.55 -1.03 -2.60
C SER A 167 32.16 -0.92 -3.21
N ILE A 168 31.27 -0.19 -2.55
CA ILE A 168 29.96 0.13 -3.12
C ILE A 168 30.09 1.42 -3.94
N ASN A 169 29.72 1.34 -5.21
CA ASN A 169 29.68 2.51 -6.10
C ASN A 169 28.39 3.31 -5.80
N LEU A 170 28.56 4.51 -5.26
CA LEU A 170 27.45 5.43 -4.95
C LEU A 170 27.39 6.55 -5.99
N ASP A 171 26.82 6.24 -7.14
CA ASP A 171 26.47 7.26 -8.12
C ASP A 171 25.14 7.93 -7.72
N PHE A 172 25.20 9.16 -7.25
CA PHE A 172 24.01 9.91 -6.82
C PHE A 172 23.14 10.45 -7.97
N GLU A 173 23.53 10.23 -9.22
CA GLU A 173 22.65 10.43 -10.37
C GLU A 173 21.75 9.21 -10.63
N ASP A 174 22.11 8.04 -10.08
CA ASP A 174 21.27 6.86 -10.11
C ASP A 174 20.05 7.01 -9.18
N GLU A 175 18.86 6.72 -9.71
CA GLU A 175 17.58 6.92 -8.99
C GLU A 175 17.45 6.03 -7.75
N ILE A 176 18.01 4.80 -7.78
CA ILE A 176 17.94 3.86 -6.65
C ILE A 176 18.86 4.36 -5.53
N ILE A 177 20.08 4.78 -5.87
CA ILE A 177 21.02 5.36 -4.89
C ILE A 177 20.43 6.62 -4.29
N LYS A 178 19.94 7.53 -5.11
CA LYS A 178 19.32 8.78 -4.68
C LYS A 178 18.14 8.57 -3.74
N SER A 179 17.34 7.53 -3.98
CA SER A 179 16.15 7.22 -3.19
C SER A 179 16.43 6.43 -1.92
N SER A 180 17.54 5.69 -1.87
CA SER A 180 17.87 4.78 -0.75
C SER A 180 18.91 5.31 0.21
N VAL A 181 19.81 6.21 -0.22
CA VAL A 181 20.90 6.74 0.61
C VAL A 181 20.46 8.00 1.35
N LEU A 182 20.08 7.84 2.61
CA LEU A 182 19.64 8.94 3.48
C LEU A 182 20.80 9.83 3.92
N VAL A 183 21.92 9.22 4.35
CA VAL A 183 23.10 9.94 4.86
C VAL A 183 24.36 9.39 4.20
N HIS A 184 25.23 10.26 3.73
CA HIS A 184 26.55 9.91 3.21
C HIS A 184 27.60 10.93 3.68
N GLN A 185 28.74 10.43 4.19
CA GLN A 185 29.85 11.24 4.72
C GLN A 185 29.41 12.34 5.71
N GLY A 186 28.48 11.98 6.63
CA GLY A 186 27.97 12.89 7.65
C GLY A 186 26.99 13.95 7.16
N LYS A 187 26.58 13.91 5.89
CA LYS A 187 25.62 14.85 5.30
C LYS A 187 24.31 14.13 4.94
N ILE A 188 23.19 14.76 5.31
CA ILE A 188 21.86 14.30 4.87
C ILE A 188 21.75 14.56 3.37
N ARG A 189 21.41 13.52 2.59
CA ARG A 189 21.28 13.56 1.13
C ARG A 189 19.84 13.78 0.70
N ASP A 190 18.90 13.31 1.48
CA ASP A 190 17.48 13.42 1.19
C ASP A 190 16.92 14.75 1.70
N GLU A 191 16.40 15.57 0.80
CA GLU A 191 15.86 16.91 1.10
C GLU A 191 14.69 16.87 2.10
N ARG A 192 13.97 15.73 2.18
CA ARG A 192 12.84 15.55 3.11
C ARG A 192 13.25 15.55 4.58
N PHE A 193 14.54 15.39 4.85
CA PHE A 193 15.10 15.30 6.20
C PHE A 193 16.13 16.39 6.51
N LYS A 194 16.25 17.41 5.66
CA LYS A 194 17.10 18.58 5.90
C LYS A 194 16.47 19.64 6.79
#